data_94b039bd5da0eb24c9c35851dd17003d
#
_entry.id   94b039bd5da0eb24c9c35851dd17003d
#
_cell.length_a   1.000
_cell.length_b   1.000
_cell.length_c   1.000
_cell.angle_alpha   90.00
_cell.angle_beta   90.00
_cell.angle_gamma   90.00
#
_symmetry.space_group_name_H-M   'P 1'
#
loop_
_entity.id
_entity.type
_entity.pdbx_description
1 polymer ?
#
loop_
_entity_poly.entity_id
_entity_poly.type
_entity_poly.pdbx_seq_one_letter_code
_entity_poly.pdbx_strand_id
1 'polypeptide(L)'
;MAFKLKGVPVPEGAYVQMLNLFYLRDACASAAIAARDGNVQLLAHARDKAEGRQYPFLWFAWGKSARADDVERFLAGRKEKCCWVDSRSNFHFEPPEEAWMPAHPLCRTKGFTMKHNAEMIAKML
;
A
#
# COMPACT_ATOMS: atom_id res chain seq x y z
N MET A 1 5.71 14.83 -5.63
CA MET A 1 4.47 15.35 -6.29
C MET A 1 3.43 15.80 -5.26
N ALA A 2 3.03 14.97 -4.29
CA ALA A 2 1.98 15.33 -3.31
C ALA A 2 2.28 16.61 -2.51
N PHE A 3 3.49 16.76 -1.98
CA PHE A 3 3.91 17.99 -1.29
C PHE A 3 3.82 19.24 -2.20
N LYS A 4 4.23 19.10 -3.46
CA LYS A 4 4.10 20.19 -4.44
C LYS A 4 2.64 20.56 -4.69
N LEU A 5 1.75 19.59 -4.79
CA LEU A 5 0.30 19.83 -4.94
C LEU A 5 -0.31 20.50 -3.72
N LYS A 6 0.17 20.15 -2.52
CA LYS A 6 -0.24 20.78 -1.26
C LYS A 6 0.34 22.21 -1.09
N GLY A 7 1.40 22.54 -1.83
CA GLY A 7 2.09 23.84 -1.69
C GLY A 7 2.95 23.93 -0.42
N VAL A 8 3.40 22.80 0.12
CA VAL A 8 4.25 22.74 1.30
C VAL A 8 5.62 22.14 0.97
N PRO A 9 6.71 22.53 1.65
CA PRO A 9 8.01 21.93 1.45
C PRO A 9 8.01 20.48 1.93
N VAL A 10 8.85 19.66 1.31
CA VAL A 10 9.12 18.29 1.81
C VAL A 10 9.90 18.42 3.10
N PRO A 11 9.42 17.83 4.22
CA PRO A 11 10.16 17.86 5.48
C PRO A 11 11.54 17.22 5.33
N GLU A 12 12.53 17.77 6.04
CA GLU A 12 13.85 17.16 6.10
C GLU A 12 13.73 15.73 6.69
N GLY A 13 14.41 14.77 6.06
CA GLY A 13 14.36 13.36 6.47
C GLY A 13 13.06 12.63 6.10
N ALA A 14 12.16 13.25 5.32
CA ALA A 14 10.95 12.56 4.85
C ALA A 14 11.32 11.37 3.96
N TYR A 15 10.65 10.24 4.17
CA TYR A 15 10.84 9.03 3.37
C TYR A 15 9.52 8.27 3.17
N VAL A 16 9.50 7.39 2.20
CA VAL A 16 8.43 6.43 1.98
C VAL A 16 8.94 5.04 2.30
N GLN A 17 8.32 4.38 3.27
CA GLN A 17 8.60 2.99 3.59
C GLN A 17 7.69 2.10 2.76
N MET A 18 8.29 1.26 1.90
CA MET A 18 7.55 0.23 1.17
C MET A 18 7.33 -0.98 2.09
N LEU A 19 6.06 -1.34 2.30
CA LEU A 19 5.64 -2.55 2.98
C LEU A 19 5.01 -3.49 1.96
N ASN A 20 5.43 -4.74 1.95
CA ASN A 20 4.88 -5.75 1.06
C ASN A 20 4.01 -6.73 1.83
N LEU A 21 2.91 -7.15 1.27
CA LEU A 21 1.99 -8.07 1.94
C LEU A 21 2.63 -9.44 2.23
N PHE A 22 3.60 -9.87 1.44
CA PHE A 22 4.26 -11.17 1.59
C PHE A 22 5.79 -11.15 1.51
N TYR A 23 6.43 -9.99 1.46
CA TYR A 23 7.89 -9.76 1.61
C TYR A 23 8.81 -10.67 0.78
N LEU A 24 8.34 -11.22 -0.31
CA LEU A 24 9.12 -12.01 -1.23
C LEU A 24 9.48 -11.18 -2.47
N ARG A 25 10.75 -11.14 -2.81
CA ARG A 25 11.23 -10.41 -3.99
C ARG A 25 11.28 -11.34 -5.20
N ASP A 26 10.43 -11.09 -6.17
CA ASP A 26 10.45 -11.77 -7.45
C ASP A 26 10.07 -10.78 -8.56
N ALA A 27 10.65 -10.95 -9.75
CA ALA A 27 10.31 -10.15 -10.93
C ALA A 27 8.93 -10.52 -11.49
N CYS A 28 8.45 -11.72 -11.19
CA CYS A 28 7.15 -12.23 -11.61
C CYS A 28 6.21 -12.35 -10.39
N ALA A 29 5.16 -11.54 -10.35
CA ALA A 29 4.21 -11.54 -9.24
C ALA A 29 3.55 -12.92 -9.00
N SER A 30 3.23 -13.67 -10.06
CA SER A 30 2.63 -15.01 -9.92
C SER A 30 3.60 -16.03 -9.30
N ALA A 31 4.89 -15.96 -9.64
CA ALA A 31 5.92 -16.80 -9.04
C ALA A 31 6.13 -16.44 -7.56
N ALA A 32 6.16 -15.15 -7.23
CA ALA A 32 6.26 -14.68 -5.86
C ALA A 32 5.08 -15.17 -5.00
N ILE A 33 3.87 -15.08 -5.50
CA ILE A 33 2.66 -15.57 -4.81
C ILE A 33 2.73 -17.09 -4.62
N ALA A 34 3.13 -17.86 -5.63
CA ALA A 34 3.25 -19.31 -5.55
C ALA A 34 4.33 -19.76 -4.54
N ALA A 35 5.44 -19.04 -4.44
CA ALA A 35 6.53 -19.36 -3.52
C ALA A 35 6.26 -18.92 -2.06
N ARG A 36 5.25 -18.09 -1.83
CA ARG A 36 4.94 -17.51 -0.52
C ARG A 36 4.75 -18.55 0.58
N ASP A 37 3.96 -19.56 0.31
CA ASP A 37 3.56 -20.54 1.33
C ASP A 37 4.75 -21.44 1.77
N GLY A 38 5.73 -21.65 0.89
CA GLY A 38 6.97 -22.37 1.22
C GLY A 38 8.00 -21.59 2.04
N ASN A 39 7.78 -20.27 2.25
CA ASN A 39 8.73 -19.37 2.91
C ASN A 39 8.16 -18.65 4.15
N VAL A 40 7.14 -19.22 4.79
CA VAL A 40 6.38 -18.57 5.86
C VAL A 40 7.24 -18.04 7.01
N GLN A 41 8.22 -18.81 7.50
CA GLN A 41 9.06 -18.40 8.64
C GLN A 41 10.00 -17.25 8.26
N LEU A 42 10.64 -17.35 7.09
CA LEU A 42 11.53 -16.30 6.59
C LEU A 42 10.77 -14.99 6.36
N LEU A 43 9.59 -15.09 5.77
CA LEU A 43 8.72 -13.95 5.51
C LEU A 43 8.20 -13.32 6.81
N ALA A 44 7.90 -14.12 7.84
CA ALA A 44 7.47 -13.62 9.14
C ALA A 44 8.53 -12.73 9.79
N HIS A 45 9.81 -13.10 9.75
CA HIS A 45 10.88 -12.28 10.32
C HIS A 45 11.00 -10.92 9.62
N ALA A 46 11.00 -10.90 8.28
CA ALA A 46 11.07 -9.67 7.49
C ALA A 46 9.84 -8.76 7.75
N ARG A 47 8.66 -9.36 7.81
CA ARG A 47 7.39 -8.69 8.10
C ARG A 47 7.42 -8.03 9.47
N ASP A 48 7.74 -8.75 10.53
CA ASP A 48 7.67 -8.27 11.90
C ASP A 48 8.61 -7.08 12.12
N LYS A 49 9.78 -7.09 11.49
CA LYS A 49 10.71 -5.97 11.51
C LYS A 49 10.16 -4.72 10.81
N ALA A 50 9.49 -4.86 9.68
CA ALA A 50 8.97 -3.75 8.88
C ALA A 50 7.62 -3.24 9.42
N GLU A 51 6.71 -4.16 9.76
CA GLU A 51 5.34 -3.84 10.17
C GLU A 51 5.21 -3.48 11.66
N GLY A 52 6.22 -3.76 12.48
CA GLY A 52 6.24 -3.40 13.91
C GLY A 52 6.32 -1.90 14.19
N ARG A 53 6.51 -1.07 13.16
CA ARG A 53 6.56 0.39 13.29
C ARG A 53 5.19 1.02 13.08
N GLN A 54 4.99 2.18 13.73
CA GLN A 54 3.86 3.05 13.45
C GLN A 54 4.24 4.11 12.41
N TYR A 55 3.28 4.50 11.59
CA TYR A 55 3.45 5.47 10.53
C TYR A 55 2.43 6.61 10.67
N PRO A 56 2.73 7.84 10.24
CA PRO A 56 1.77 8.95 10.27
C PRO A 56 0.50 8.65 9.47
N PHE A 57 0.65 7.97 8.34
CA PHE A 57 -0.45 7.42 7.56
C PHE A 57 0.01 6.27 6.65
N LEU A 58 -0.92 5.50 6.16
CA LEU A 58 -0.71 4.37 5.27
C LEU A 58 -1.36 4.65 3.91
N TRP A 59 -0.63 4.37 2.85
CA TRP A 59 -1.17 4.38 1.49
C TRP A 59 -1.26 2.95 0.97
N PHE A 60 -2.48 2.49 0.71
CA PHE A 60 -2.72 1.14 0.19
C PHE A 60 -2.69 1.14 -1.34
N ALA A 61 -1.83 0.32 -1.91
CA ALA A 61 -1.54 0.33 -3.34
C ALA A 61 -1.18 -1.07 -3.89
N TRP A 62 -1.75 -2.12 -3.35
CA TRP A 62 -1.36 -3.51 -3.65
C TRP A 62 -2.06 -4.12 -4.86
N GLY A 63 -3.22 -3.61 -5.29
CA GLY A 63 -3.93 -4.11 -6.46
C GLY A 63 -4.74 -5.39 -6.24
N LYS A 64 -5.25 -5.93 -7.35
CA LYS A 64 -6.18 -7.07 -7.34
C LYS A 64 -5.57 -8.40 -6.87
N SER A 65 -4.25 -8.53 -6.88
CA SER A 65 -3.57 -9.75 -6.45
C SER A 65 -3.43 -9.90 -4.93
N ALA A 66 -3.87 -8.90 -4.15
CA ALA A 66 -3.87 -8.98 -2.70
C ALA A 66 -4.82 -10.09 -2.22
N ARG A 67 -4.35 -10.87 -1.25
CA ARG A 67 -5.16 -11.93 -0.62
C ARG A 67 -5.78 -11.39 0.67
N ALA A 68 -7.00 -11.80 0.95
CA ALA A 68 -7.75 -11.36 2.11
C ALA A 68 -7.00 -11.62 3.43
N ASP A 69 -6.43 -12.81 3.59
CA ASP A 69 -5.68 -13.20 4.78
C ASP A 69 -4.44 -12.31 5.03
N ASP A 70 -3.72 -11.91 3.98
CA ASP A 70 -2.57 -11.01 4.11
C ASP A 70 -3.00 -9.59 4.49
N VAL A 71 -4.10 -9.10 3.91
CA VAL A 71 -4.63 -7.77 4.20
C VAL A 71 -5.22 -7.71 5.61
N GLU A 72 -6.01 -8.69 6.01
CA GLU A 72 -6.57 -8.78 7.36
C GLU A 72 -5.46 -8.82 8.42
N ARG A 73 -4.43 -9.64 8.19
CA ARG A 73 -3.26 -9.72 9.05
C ARG A 73 -2.55 -8.35 9.16
N PHE A 74 -2.33 -7.69 8.04
CA PHE A 74 -1.65 -6.40 8.01
C PHE A 74 -2.45 -5.32 8.73
N LEU A 75 -3.77 -5.29 8.57
CA LEU A 75 -4.65 -4.29 9.19
C LEU A 75 -4.93 -4.56 10.68
N ALA A 76 -4.68 -5.78 11.14
CA ALA A 76 -4.97 -6.17 12.52
C ALA A 76 -4.24 -5.27 13.54
N GLY A 77 -5.01 -4.58 14.38
CA GLY A 77 -4.48 -3.70 15.43
C GLY A 77 -3.93 -2.36 14.94
N ARG A 78 -3.93 -2.06 13.64
CA ARG A 78 -3.51 -0.77 13.09
C ARG A 78 -4.61 0.28 13.24
N LYS A 79 -4.19 1.50 13.60
CA LYS A 79 -5.08 2.65 13.80
C LYS A 79 -4.61 3.89 13.05
N GLU A 80 -3.55 3.76 12.26
CA GLU A 80 -3.04 4.87 11.45
C GLU A 80 -4.09 5.32 10.44
N LYS A 81 -4.09 6.61 10.15
CA LYS A 81 -4.85 7.14 9.02
C LYS A 81 -4.43 6.42 7.75
N CYS A 82 -5.36 6.13 6.87
CA CYS A 82 -5.06 5.45 5.62
C CYS A 82 -5.72 6.14 4.43
N CYS A 83 -5.20 5.88 3.26
CA CYS A 83 -5.79 6.33 2.01
C CYS A 83 -5.51 5.33 0.88
N TRP A 84 -6.39 5.28 -0.08
CA TRP A 84 -6.24 4.47 -1.29
C TRP A 84 -7.16 4.97 -2.42
N VAL A 85 -6.86 4.56 -3.63
CA VAL A 85 -7.64 4.88 -4.83
C VAL A 85 -8.24 3.58 -5.37
N ASP A 86 -9.51 3.58 -5.70
CA ASP A 86 -10.15 2.42 -6.34
C ASP A 86 -9.92 2.40 -7.86
N SER A 87 -10.38 1.35 -8.53
CA SER A 87 -10.25 1.19 -9.98
C SER A 87 -11.04 2.23 -10.80
N ARG A 88 -11.93 2.99 -10.16
CA ARG A 88 -12.70 4.09 -10.77
C ARG A 88 -12.12 5.46 -10.46
N SER A 89 -10.92 5.51 -9.84
CA SER A 89 -10.23 6.73 -9.42
C SER A 89 -10.91 7.51 -8.29
N ASN A 90 -11.77 6.87 -7.51
CA ASN A 90 -12.31 7.48 -6.30
C ASN A 90 -11.31 7.36 -5.15
N PHE A 91 -11.25 8.40 -4.32
CA PHE A 91 -10.39 8.45 -3.13
C PHE A 91 -11.13 7.92 -1.91
N HIS A 92 -10.44 7.10 -1.12
CA HIS A 92 -10.93 6.52 0.13
C HIS A 92 -9.95 6.82 1.26
N PHE A 93 -10.48 7.09 2.46
CA PHE A 93 -9.69 7.47 3.65
C PHE A 93 -9.99 6.57 4.86
N GLU A 94 -10.57 5.40 4.61
CA GLU A 94 -10.90 4.33 5.55
C GLU A 94 -10.33 3.00 5.06
N PRO A 95 -10.16 2.00 5.90
CA PRO A 95 -9.72 0.67 5.46
C PRO A 95 -10.66 0.08 4.39
N PRO A 96 -10.11 -0.62 3.38
CA PRO A 96 -10.93 -1.25 2.35
C PRO A 96 -11.77 -2.39 2.92
N GLU A 97 -13.03 -2.49 2.49
CA GLU A 97 -13.92 -3.59 2.86
C GLU A 97 -13.44 -4.92 2.26
N GLU A 98 -12.90 -4.88 1.05
CA GLU A 98 -12.40 -6.05 0.33
C GLU A 98 -10.93 -5.85 -0.07
N ALA A 99 -10.13 -6.91 0.09
CA ALA A 99 -8.69 -6.87 -0.16
C ALA A 99 -8.30 -6.39 -1.57
N TRP A 100 -9.13 -6.68 -2.58
CA TRP A 100 -8.86 -6.33 -3.98
C TRP A 100 -9.18 -4.87 -4.35
N MET A 101 -9.85 -4.11 -3.49
CA MET A 101 -10.35 -2.77 -3.82
C MET A 101 -9.25 -1.72 -4.06
N PRO A 102 -8.17 -1.63 -3.27
CA PRO A 102 -7.10 -0.69 -3.54
C PRO A 102 -6.41 -0.99 -4.88
N ALA A 103 -6.42 -0.02 -5.80
CA ALA A 103 -5.80 -0.18 -7.09
C ALA A 103 -4.27 -0.02 -7.01
N HIS A 104 -3.55 -0.80 -7.82
CA HIS A 104 -2.10 -0.63 -7.96
C HIS A 104 -1.80 0.68 -8.70
N PRO A 105 -0.76 1.46 -8.32
CA PRO A 105 -0.43 2.75 -8.94
C PRO A 105 -0.18 2.68 -10.46
N LEU A 106 0.21 1.52 -10.94
CA LEU A 106 0.41 1.25 -12.38
C LEU A 106 -0.81 0.58 -13.04
N CYS A 107 -1.98 0.61 -12.38
CA CYS A 107 -3.21 0.13 -12.98
C CYS A 107 -3.51 0.90 -14.26
N ARG A 108 -3.71 0.17 -15.36
CA ARG A 108 -3.96 0.75 -16.69
C ARG A 108 -5.44 1.02 -16.95
N THR A 109 -6.28 1.00 -15.94
CA THR A 109 -7.69 1.35 -16.07
C THR A 109 -7.81 2.79 -16.56
N LYS A 110 -8.73 3.03 -17.51
CA LYS A 110 -8.98 4.35 -18.08
C LYS A 110 -9.22 5.39 -16.96
N GLY A 111 -8.46 6.49 -16.98
CA GLY A 111 -8.53 7.57 -16.01
C GLY A 111 -7.68 7.39 -14.75
N PHE A 112 -7.14 6.20 -14.51
CA PHE A 112 -6.27 5.96 -13.37
C PHE A 112 -4.81 6.34 -13.69
N THR A 113 -4.20 7.22 -12.90
CA THR A 113 -2.83 7.69 -13.05
C THR A 113 -2.15 7.91 -11.71
N MET A 114 -0.81 7.97 -11.69
CA MET A 114 -0.02 8.38 -10.50
C MET A 114 -0.43 9.75 -9.95
N LYS A 115 -0.97 10.61 -10.80
CA LYS A 115 -1.50 11.92 -10.41
C LYS A 115 -2.63 11.79 -9.38
N HIS A 116 -3.57 10.86 -9.57
CA HIS A 116 -4.67 10.62 -8.63
C HIS A 116 -4.15 10.22 -7.24
N ASN A 117 -3.14 9.33 -7.19
CA ASN A 117 -2.51 8.97 -5.92
C ASN A 117 -1.85 10.17 -5.24
N ALA A 118 -1.14 11.00 -6.00
CA ALA A 118 -0.50 12.20 -5.46
C ALA A 118 -1.51 13.23 -4.95
N GLU A 119 -2.62 13.43 -5.66
CA GLU A 119 -3.72 14.31 -5.26
C GLU A 119 -4.39 13.79 -3.96
N MET A 120 -4.62 12.49 -3.86
CA MET A 120 -5.16 11.87 -2.65
C MET A 120 -4.21 12.04 -1.46
N ILE A 121 -2.91 11.73 -1.64
CA ILE A 121 -1.91 11.88 -0.58
C ILE A 121 -1.78 13.34 -0.15
N ALA A 122 -1.87 14.30 -1.08
CA ALA A 122 -1.85 15.72 -0.75
C ALA A 122 -2.98 16.12 0.21
N LYS A 123 -4.12 15.43 0.19
CA LYS A 123 -5.23 15.65 1.14
C LYS A 123 -4.93 15.10 2.54
N MET A 124 -4.03 14.11 2.65
CA MET A 124 -3.58 13.55 3.93
C MET A 124 -2.52 14.40 4.63
N LEU A 125 -1.76 15.17 3.86
CA LEU A 125 -0.73 16.10 4.37
C LEU A 125 -1.36 17.36 4.94
#